data_3f581a8231dcdabeba5ba12dfce9e454
#
_entry.id   3f581a8231dcdabeba5ba12dfce9e454
#
_cell.length_a   1.000
_cell.length_b   1.000
_cell.length_c   1.000
_cell.angle_alpha   90.00
_cell.angle_beta   90.00
_cell.angle_gamma   90.00
#
_symmetry.space_group_name_H-M   'P 1'
#
loop_
_entity.id
_entity.type
_entity.pdbx_description
1 polymer ?
#
loop_
_entity_poly.entity_id
_entity_poly.type
_entity_poly.pdbx_seq_one_letter_code
_entity_poly.pdbx_strand_id
1 'polypeptide(L)'
;MRYALYFSPAETHPLTKAATQWLGRDAFTGETFPTPEAGGLARDTIHELTADPRRYGFHATLKAPFELHPDQTEAQLVAAVERFAADTPAFDIPNVIVGQLGRFFALVPDTVYPDLQHFAARVVEEFESFRAPLSDADIARRKPETMSATHRANLDRWGYPYVMDEFRFHMTLTGQVPSEYAPAMREELDRRFSEFANAPLTIDGLALFIETERGAPLTVHRWLPLAPVSENRKIAS
;
A
#
# COMPACT_ATOMS: atom_id res chain seq x y z
N MET A 1 17.31 -9.15 -0.32
CA MET A 1 16.74 -7.84 -0.01
C MET A 1 15.80 -7.42 -1.13
N ARG A 2 14.64 -6.83 -0.81
CA ARG A 2 13.68 -6.32 -1.80
C ARG A 2 13.24 -4.92 -1.45
N TYR A 3 12.87 -4.15 -2.48
CA TYR A 3 12.35 -2.80 -2.38
C TYR A 3 10.91 -2.76 -2.84
N ALA A 4 10.10 -1.85 -2.30
CA ALA A 4 8.74 -1.62 -2.76
C ALA A 4 8.43 -0.12 -2.75
N LEU A 5 7.59 0.34 -3.68
CA LEU A 5 7.12 1.71 -3.67
C LEU A 5 5.64 1.72 -3.29
N TYR A 6 5.37 2.36 -2.17
CA TYR A 6 4.08 2.39 -1.54
C TYR A 6 3.64 3.83 -1.27
N PHE A 7 2.36 4.06 -1.27
CA PHE A 7 1.82 5.21 -0.54
C PHE A 7 1.65 4.82 0.92
N SER A 8 2.14 5.66 1.80
CA SER A 8 1.80 5.68 3.22
C SER A 8 1.71 7.15 3.63
N PRO A 9 0.68 7.58 4.35
CA PRO A 9 0.69 8.93 4.92
C PRO A 9 1.94 9.11 5.79
N ALA A 10 2.37 10.36 6.01
CA ALA A 10 3.56 10.64 6.82
C ALA A 10 3.50 9.98 8.19
N GLU A 11 4.66 9.69 8.80
CA GLU A 11 4.76 9.08 10.14
C GLU A 11 3.91 9.80 11.20
N THR A 12 3.91 11.13 11.14
CA THR A 12 3.16 11.97 12.10
C THR A 12 1.67 12.09 11.81
N HIS A 13 1.21 11.60 10.65
CA HIS A 13 -0.18 11.74 10.23
C HIS A 13 -1.12 10.95 11.16
N PRO A 14 -2.26 11.53 11.59
CA PRO A 14 -3.21 10.86 12.50
C PRO A 14 -3.68 9.49 12.01
N LEU A 15 -3.93 9.33 10.70
CA LEU A 15 -4.31 8.07 10.10
C LEU A 15 -3.18 7.01 10.23
N THR A 16 -1.91 7.40 10.04
CA THR A 16 -0.77 6.49 10.24
C THR A 16 -0.74 5.98 11.68
N LYS A 17 -0.90 6.88 12.66
CA LYS A 17 -0.92 6.52 14.09
C LYS A 17 -2.09 5.58 14.43
N ALA A 18 -3.29 5.88 13.95
CA ALA A 18 -4.46 5.02 14.19
C ALA A 18 -4.28 3.63 13.59
N ALA A 19 -3.75 3.55 12.36
CA ALA A 19 -3.51 2.28 11.68
C ALA A 19 -2.35 1.49 12.31
N THR A 20 -1.28 2.16 12.74
CA THR A 20 -0.15 1.56 13.45
C THR A 20 -0.61 0.90 14.76
N GLN A 21 -1.43 1.60 15.55
CA GLN A 21 -2.01 1.04 16.77
C GLN A 21 -2.96 -0.14 16.48
N TRP A 22 -3.75 -0.05 15.41
CA TRP A 22 -4.63 -1.14 14.99
C TRP A 22 -3.85 -2.38 14.56
N LEU A 23 -2.86 -2.21 13.69
CA LEU A 23 -2.05 -3.31 13.18
C LEU A 23 -1.07 -3.86 14.22
N GLY A 24 -0.72 -3.08 15.25
CA GLY A 24 0.23 -3.46 16.29
C GLY A 24 1.71 -3.32 15.88
N ARG A 25 2.01 -2.55 14.81
CA ARG A 25 3.39 -2.28 14.39
C ARG A 25 3.49 -1.01 13.57
N ASP A 26 4.50 -0.20 13.88
CA ASP A 26 4.93 0.95 13.09
C ASP A 26 5.96 0.52 12.03
N ALA A 27 5.67 0.82 10.76
CA ALA A 27 6.59 0.53 9.67
C ALA A 27 7.74 1.55 9.56
N PHE A 28 7.61 2.75 10.14
CA PHE A 28 8.65 3.77 10.15
C PHE A 28 9.74 3.47 11.18
N THR A 29 9.33 3.13 12.40
CA THR A 29 10.26 2.91 13.53
C THR A 29 10.57 1.43 13.78
N GLY A 30 9.71 0.52 13.30
CA GLY A 30 9.74 -0.91 13.64
C GLY A 30 9.18 -1.23 15.03
N GLU A 31 8.70 -0.22 15.79
CA GLU A 31 8.10 -0.40 17.09
C GLU A 31 6.84 -1.26 17.01
N THR A 32 6.63 -2.09 18.03
CA THR A 32 5.45 -2.96 18.14
C THR A 32 4.54 -2.51 19.28
N PHE A 33 3.23 -2.67 19.08
CA PHE A 33 2.20 -2.28 20.03
C PHE A 33 1.33 -3.48 20.41
N PRO A 34 0.76 -3.48 21.61
CA PRO A 34 -0.20 -4.51 21.99
C PRO A 34 -1.39 -4.55 21.02
N THR A 35 -1.90 -5.74 20.74
CA THR A 35 -3.14 -5.88 19.97
C THR A 35 -4.26 -5.14 20.70
N PRO A 36 -5.01 -4.26 20.01
CA PRO A 36 -6.07 -3.50 20.63
C PRO A 36 -7.25 -4.39 21.05
N GLU A 37 -8.06 -3.88 21.99
CA GLU A 37 -9.39 -4.45 22.20
C GLU A 37 -10.33 -3.97 21.08
N ALA A 38 -11.15 -4.90 20.60
CA ALA A 38 -12.19 -4.61 19.62
C ALA A 38 -13.48 -5.26 20.08
N GLY A 39 -14.55 -4.51 20.07
CA GLY A 39 -15.85 -4.97 20.56
C GLY A 39 -16.30 -6.26 19.88
N GLY A 40 -16.55 -7.31 20.66
CA GLY A 40 -17.06 -8.57 20.16
C GLY A 40 -16.01 -9.54 19.55
N LEU A 41 -14.73 -9.15 19.51
CA LEU A 41 -13.65 -9.99 19.00
C LEU A 41 -12.57 -10.23 20.07
N ALA A 42 -12.12 -11.47 20.22
CA ALA A 42 -11.00 -11.80 21.10
C ALA A 42 -9.70 -11.18 20.59
N ARG A 43 -8.80 -10.76 21.48
CA ARG A 43 -7.50 -10.18 21.11
C ARG A 43 -6.67 -11.09 20.21
N ASP A 44 -6.64 -12.39 20.50
CA ASP A 44 -5.89 -13.36 19.71
C ASP A 44 -6.46 -13.45 18.28
N THR A 45 -7.79 -13.41 18.13
CA THR A 45 -8.43 -13.35 16.81
C THR A 45 -8.02 -12.10 16.03
N ILE A 46 -8.02 -10.93 16.68
CA ILE A 46 -7.55 -9.69 16.02
C ILE A 46 -6.08 -9.82 15.67
N HIS A 47 -5.26 -10.33 16.57
CA HIS A 47 -3.83 -10.53 16.34
C HIS A 47 -3.56 -11.39 15.10
N GLU A 48 -4.27 -12.48 14.95
CA GLU A 48 -4.18 -13.37 13.78
C GLU A 48 -4.68 -12.69 12.50
N LEU A 49 -5.85 -12.03 12.57
CA LEU A 49 -6.47 -11.37 11.42
C LEU A 49 -5.70 -10.13 10.95
N THR A 50 -4.81 -9.58 11.76
CA THR A 50 -3.94 -8.45 11.38
C THR A 50 -2.50 -8.86 11.08
N ALA A 51 -2.16 -10.15 11.12
CA ALA A 51 -0.78 -10.63 11.00
C ALA A 51 -0.11 -10.24 9.67
N ASP A 52 -0.79 -10.46 8.54
CA ASP A 52 -0.26 -10.11 7.22
C ASP A 52 -0.08 -8.60 7.05
N PRO A 53 -1.10 -7.74 7.25
CA PRO A 53 -0.91 -6.29 7.10
C PRO A 53 0.07 -5.72 8.15
N ARG A 54 0.19 -6.29 9.34
CA ARG A 54 1.21 -5.92 10.33
C ARG A 54 2.62 -6.10 9.80
N ARG A 55 2.88 -7.21 9.11
CA ARG A 55 4.19 -7.49 8.51
C ARG A 55 4.55 -6.49 7.42
N TYR A 56 3.59 -6.08 6.60
CA TYR A 56 3.82 -5.07 5.55
C TYR A 56 3.85 -3.64 6.08
N GLY A 57 3.21 -3.35 7.22
CA GLY A 57 2.91 -2.00 7.67
C GLY A 57 1.70 -1.39 6.95
N PHE A 58 1.24 -0.23 7.42
CA PHE A 58 0.09 0.46 6.83
C PHE A 58 0.48 1.19 5.53
N HIS A 59 -0.04 0.74 4.40
CA HIS A 59 0.33 1.25 3.08
C HIS A 59 -0.70 0.92 2.01
N ALA A 60 -0.60 1.58 0.86
CA ALA A 60 -1.16 1.13 -0.42
C ALA A 60 -0.02 0.79 -1.39
N THR A 61 -0.08 -0.37 -2.03
CA THR A 61 0.93 -0.82 -2.99
C THR A 61 0.81 -0.06 -4.30
N LEU A 62 1.86 0.66 -4.69
CA LEU A 62 2.02 1.24 -6.03
C LEU A 62 2.91 0.34 -6.89
N LYS A 63 4.08 -0.06 -6.39
CA LYS A 63 4.94 -1.08 -7.00
C LYS A 63 5.27 -2.15 -5.98
N ALA A 64 4.85 -3.39 -6.29
CA ALA A 64 5.04 -4.55 -5.40
C ALA A 64 6.52 -4.84 -5.13
N PRO A 65 6.86 -5.55 -4.04
CA PRO A 65 8.24 -5.83 -3.68
C PRO A 65 9.03 -6.52 -4.79
N PHE A 66 10.18 -5.93 -5.16
CA PHE A 66 11.09 -6.40 -6.21
C PHE A 66 12.53 -6.45 -5.73
N GLU A 67 13.33 -7.32 -6.31
CA GLU A 67 14.78 -7.32 -6.18
C GLU A 67 15.38 -6.30 -7.15
N LEU A 68 16.45 -5.62 -6.71
CA LEU A 68 17.12 -4.63 -7.55
C LEU A 68 17.83 -5.31 -8.72
N HIS A 69 17.70 -4.70 -9.90
CA HIS A 69 18.44 -5.15 -11.10
C HIS A 69 19.95 -5.13 -10.83
N PRO A 70 20.71 -6.13 -11.26
CA PRO A 70 22.16 -6.19 -10.99
C PRO A 70 22.97 -4.95 -11.44
N ASP A 71 22.50 -4.25 -12.48
CA ASP A 71 23.14 -3.03 -13.00
C ASP A 71 22.72 -1.76 -12.27
N GLN A 72 21.87 -1.86 -11.25
CA GLN A 72 21.34 -0.74 -10.48
C GLN A 72 21.82 -0.82 -9.04
N THR A 73 21.96 0.35 -8.41
CA THR A 73 22.31 0.47 -7.01
C THR A 73 21.17 1.08 -6.19
N GLU A 74 21.15 0.82 -4.89
CA GLU A 74 20.21 1.45 -3.97
C GLU A 74 20.28 2.98 -4.05
N ALA A 75 21.48 3.55 -4.14
CA ALA A 75 21.65 4.99 -4.26
C ALA A 75 21.00 5.57 -5.53
N GLN A 76 21.08 4.85 -6.65
CA GLN A 76 20.39 5.25 -7.88
C GLN A 76 18.87 5.17 -7.74
N LEU A 77 18.35 4.11 -7.09
CA LEU A 77 16.92 3.98 -6.81
C LEU A 77 16.44 5.12 -5.91
N VAL A 78 17.12 5.38 -4.80
CA VAL A 78 16.78 6.48 -3.88
C VAL A 78 16.76 7.81 -4.62
N ALA A 79 17.80 8.14 -5.39
CA ALA A 79 17.85 9.38 -6.17
C ALA A 79 16.73 9.48 -7.22
N ALA A 80 16.31 8.36 -7.81
CA ALA A 80 15.18 8.33 -8.74
C ALA A 80 13.85 8.60 -8.02
N VAL A 81 13.65 8.01 -6.82
CA VAL A 81 12.44 8.24 -6.01
C VAL A 81 12.37 9.70 -5.54
N GLU A 82 13.50 10.29 -5.14
CA GLU A 82 13.60 11.72 -4.76
C GLU A 82 13.20 12.64 -5.93
N ARG A 83 13.72 12.41 -7.13
CA ARG A 83 13.34 13.18 -8.33
C ARG A 83 11.86 13.01 -8.65
N PHE A 84 11.37 11.77 -8.70
CA PHE A 84 9.97 11.50 -9.00
C PHE A 84 9.03 12.21 -8.02
N ALA A 85 9.35 12.16 -6.72
CA ALA A 85 8.56 12.83 -5.69
C ALA A 85 8.58 14.37 -5.85
N ALA A 86 9.75 14.96 -6.12
CA ALA A 86 9.90 16.40 -6.33
C ALA A 86 9.14 16.90 -7.57
N ASP A 87 9.01 16.08 -8.61
CA ASP A 87 8.37 16.42 -9.87
C ASP A 87 6.87 16.03 -9.93
N THR A 88 6.35 15.38 -8.89
CA THR A 88 4.97 14.89 -8.86
C THR A 88 4.16 15.71 -7.86
N PRO A 89 3.15 16.48 -8.31
CA PRO A 89 2.28 17.23 -7.40
C PRO A 89 1.45 16.30 -6.50
N ALA A 90 1.29 16.69 -5.24
CA ALA A 90 0.31 16.07 -4.35
C ALA A 90 -1.11 16.28 -4.88
N PHE A 91 -2.02 15.36 -4.56
CA PHE A 91 -3.43 15.44 -4.97
C PHE A 91 -4.33 14.73 -3.95
N ASP A 92 -5.61 15.02 -3.98
CA ASP A 92 -6.57 14.41 -3.10
C ASP A 92 -7.32 13.25 -3.77
N ILE A 93 -7.53 12.18 -3.02
CA ILE A 93 -8.63 11.23 -3.24
C ILE A 93 -9.84 11.86 -2.55
N PRO A 94 -10.89 12.30 -3.29
CA PRO A 94 -11.99 13.05 -2.72
C PRO A 94 -12.73 12.35 -1.59
N ASN A 95 -12.82 11.01 -1.66
CA ASN A 95 -13.49 10.23 -0.64
C ASN A 95 -12.90 8.84 -0.50
N VAL A 96 -12.54 8.46 0.73
CA VAL A 96 -12.14 7.10 1.10
C VAL A 96 -13.13 6.52 2.11
N ILE A 97 -13.33 5.21 2.02
CA ILE A 97 -14.26 4.47 2.88
C ILE A 97 -13.58 3.24 3.46
N VAL A 98 -14.11 2.70 4.56
CA VAL A 98 -13.77 1.32 4.96
C VAL A 98 -14.48 0.39 3.99
N GLY A 99 -13.72 -0.25 3.12
CA GLY A 99 -14.21 -1.19 2.11
C GLY A 99 -13.88 -2.64 2.47
N GLN A 100 -14.60 -3.57 1.84
CA GLN A 100 -14.29 -4.99 1.90
C GLN A 100 -13.97 -5.50 0.49
N LEU A 101 -12.76 -6.04 0.32
CA LEU A 101 -12.29 -6.62 -0.93
C LEU A 101 -12.16 -8.14 -0.75
N GLY A 102 -13.10 -8.88 -1.32
CA GLY A 102 -13.22 -10.30 -1.03
C GLY A 102 -13.47 -10.56 0.45
N ARG A 103 -12.48 -11.09 1.16
CA ARG A 103 -12.59 -11.41 2.60
C ARG A 103 -11.75 -10.51 3.50
N PHE A 104 -11.07 -9.48 2.99
CA PHE A 104 -10.29 -8.57 3.81
C PHE A 104 -10.86 -7.14 3.79
N PHE A 105 -10.58 -6.37 4.83
CA PHE A 105 -10.97 -4.98 4.95
C PHE A 105 -9.79 -4.05 4.71
N ALA A 106 -10.08 -2.91 4.09
CA ALA A 106 -9.09 -1.87 3.78
C ALA A 106 -9.77 -0.48 3.73
N LEU A 107 -8.98 0.57 3.84
CA LEU A 107 -9.41 1.88 3.36
C LEU A 107 -9.25 1.90 1.83
N VAL A 108 -10.32 2.24 1.14
CA VAL A 108 -10.41 2.27 -0.31
C VAL A 108 -11.10 3.55 -0.80
N PRO A 109 -10.81 4.03 -2.01
CA PRO A 109 -11.64 5.05 -2.64
C PRO A 109 -13.07 4.54 -2.85
N ASP A 110 -14.06 5.41 -2.73
CA ASP A 110 -15.48 5.06 -2.98
C ASP A 110 -15.77 4.81 -4.46
N THR A 111 -14.94 5.36 -5.34
CA THR A 111 -14.99 5.17 -6.79
C THR A 111 -13.58 5.16 -7.40
N VAL A 112 -13.49 4.94 -8.70
CA VAL A 112 -12.22 5.03 -9.44
C VAL A 112 -11.90 6.48 -9.75
N TYR A 113 -10.75 6.96 -9.28
CA TYR A 113 -10.25 8.32 -9.55
C TYR A 113 -9.13 8.28 -10.59
N PRO A 114 -9.28 8.97 -11.75
CA PRO A 114 -8.30 8.90 -12.84
C PRO A 114 -6.90 9.37 -12.43
N ASP A 115 -6.77 10.43 -11.62
CA ASP A 115 -5.47 10.95 -11.16
C ASP A 115 -4.72 9.91 -10.32
N LEU A 116 -5.44 9.15 -9.48
CA LEU A 116 -4.87 8.06 -8.67
C LEU A 116 -4.41 6.90 -9.54
N GLN A 117 -5.21 6.51 -10.54
CA GLN A 117 -4.83 5.45 -11.49
C GLN A 117 -3.59 5.86 -12.29
N HIS A 118 -3.56 7.10 -12.79
CA HIS A 118 -2.42 7.65 -13.51
C HIS A 118 -1.15 7.71 -12.65
N PHE A 119 -1.27 8.17 -11.41
CA PHE A 119 -0.15 8.18 -10.47
C PHE A 119 0.42 6.77 -10.24
N ALA A 120 -0.45 5.78 -9.98
CA ALA A 120 -0.01 4.40 -9.78
C ALA A 120 0.68 3.81 -11.02
N ALA A 121 0.14 4.05 -12.22
CA ALA A 121 0.75 3.61 -13.48
C ALA A 121 2.13 4.25 -13.69
N ARG A 122 2.26 5.56 -13.46
CA ARG A 122 3.55 6.29 -13.55
C ARG A 122 4.60 5.69 -12.60
N VAL A 123 4.23 5.36 -11.36
CA VAL A 123 5.16 4.70 -10.42
C VAL A 123 5.63 3.35 -10.95
N VAL A 124 4.73 2.54 -11.52
CA VAL A 124 5.12 1.26 -12.10
C VAL A 124 6.11 1.45 -13.25
N GLU A 125 5.81 2.36 -14.18
CA GLU A 125 6.61 2.62 -15.40
C GLU A 125 7.97 3.21 -15.07
N GLU A 126 8.03 4.27 -14.25
CA GLU A 126 9.25 4.99 -13.90
C GLU A 126 10.29 4.08 -13.23
N PHE A 127 9.84 3.18 -12.36
CA PHE A 127 10.74 2.33 -11.58
C PHE A 127 10.90 0.92 -12.16
N GLU A 128 10.43 0.66 -13.38
CA GLU A 128 10.54 -0.68 -13.98
C GLU A 128 12.00 -1.05 -14.28
N SER A 129 12.83 -0.10 -14.69
CA SER A 129 14.25 -0.33 -14.98
C SER A 129 15.08 -0.73 -13.75
N PHE A 130 14.57 -0.50 -12.55
CA PHE A 130 15.21 -0.90 -11.30
C PHE A 130 14.89 -2.33 -10.87
N ARG A 131 13.87 -2.94 -11.45
CA ARG A 131 13.42 -4.27 -11.07
C ARG A 131 14.21 -5.35 -11.79
N ALA A 132 14.79 -6.28 -11.03
CA ALA A 132 15.32 -7.52 -11.60
C ALA A 132 14.21 -8.36 -12.23
N PRO A 133 14.48 -9.13 -13.30
CA PRO A 133 13.56 -10.12 -13.80
C PRO A 133 13.09 -11.07 -12.69
N LEU A 134 11.82 -11.50 -12.74
CA LEU A 134 11.35 -12.51 -11.79
C LEU A 134 12.07 -13.84 -12.01
N SER A 135 12.43 -14.51 -10.92
CA SER A 135 12.90 -15.89 -10.99
C SER A 135 11.73 -16.84 -11.34
N ASP A 136 12.05 -18.01 -11.88
CA ASP A 136 11.07 -19.06 -12.16
C ASP A 136 10.28 -19.44 -10.88
N ALA A 137 10.95 -19.42 -9.72
CA ALA A 137 10.32 -19.68 -8.43
C ALA A 137 9.33 -18.57 -8.03
N ASP A 138 9.60 -17.30 -8.37
CA ASP A 138 8.68 -16.20 -8.14
C ASP A 138 7.46 -16.26 -9.05
N ILE A 139 7.65 -16.61 -10.30
CA ILE A 139 6.59 -16.84 -11.28
C ILE A 139 5.70 -17.99 -10.83
N ALA A 140 6.29 -19.16 -10.53
CA ALA A 140 5.55 -20.36 -10.12
C ALA A 140 4.70 -20.12 -8.85
N ARG A 141 5.23 -19.35 -7.87
CA ARG A 141 4.51 -19.03 -6.64
C ARG A 141 3.22 -18.23 -6.90
N ARG A 142 3.17 -17.47 -7.98
CA ARG A 142 2.00 -16.68 -8.37
C ARG A 142 0.96 -17.46 -9.14
N LYS A 143 1.23 -18.74 -9.47
CA LYS A 143 0.30 -19.65 -10.16
C LYS A 143 -0.27 -19.03 -11.45
N PRO A 144 0.57 -18.64 -12.42
CA PRO A 144 0.14 -17.91 -13.62
C PRO A 144 -0.89 -18.68 -14.45
N GLU A 145 -0.95 -20.00 -14.31
CA GLU A 145 -1.95 -20.87 -14.95
C GLU A 145 -3.39 -20.60 -14.49
N THR A 146 -3.56 -19.98 -13.29
CA THR A 146 -4.87 -19.61 -12.75
C THR A 146 -5.28 -18.17 -13.07
N MET A 147 -4.41 -17.39 -13.70
CA MET A 147 -4.62 -15.97 -13.98
C MET A 147 -5.37 -15.72 -15.27
N SER A 148 -6.09 -14.60 -15.34
CA SER A 148 -6.58 -14.05 -16.60
C SER A 148 -5.43 -13.73 -17.56
N ALA A 149 -5.72 -13.58 -18.84
CA ALA A 149 -4.72 -13.19 -19.84
C ALA A 149 -4.08 -11.83 -19.49
N THR A 150 -4.88 -10.88 -19.03
CA THR A 150 -4.41 -9.53 -18.59
C THR A 150 -3.50 -9.62 -17.39
N HIS A 151 -3.88 -10.36 -16.34
CA HIS A 151 -3.04 -10.54 -15.15
C HIS A 151 -1.70 -11.21 -15.49
N ARG A 152 -1.70 -12.19 -16.41
CA ARG A 152 -0.48 -12.85 -16.86
C ARG A 152 0.42 -11.87 -17.64
N ALA A 153 -0.15 -11.12 -18.58
CA ALA A 153 0.60 -10.10 -19.32
C ALA A 153 1.22 -9.05 -18.40
N ASN A 154 0.47 -8.60 -17.38
CA ASN A 154 1.00 -7.69 -16.36
C ASN A 154 2.11 -8.31 -15.51
N LEU A 155 1.94 -9.58 -15.11
CA LEU A 155 2.98 -10.31 -14.37
C LEU A 155 4.28 -10.40 -15.18
N ASP A 156 4.18 -10.77 -16.44
CA ASP A 156 5.33 -10.94 -17.34
C ASP A 156 6.04 -9.60 -17.58
N ARG A 157 5.27 -8.54 -17.83
CA ARG A 157 5.80 -7.22 -18.15
C ARG A 157 6.28 -6.44 -16.92
N TRP A 158 5.50 -6.43 -15.84
CA TRP A 158 5.68 -5.53 -14.69
C TRP A 158 6.06 -6.25 -13.38
N GLY A 159 6.15 -7.59 -13.42
CA GLY A 159 6.45 -8.41 -12.25
C GLY A 159 5.31 -8.53 -11.24
N TYR A 160 4.12 -7.95 -11.54
CA TYR A 160 2.96 -7.97 -10.66
C TYR A 160 1.66 -7.91 -11.45
N PRO A 161 0.64 -8.75 -11.16
CA PRO A 161 -0.57 -8.83 -11.98
C PRO A 161 -1.54 -7.65 -11.79
N TYR A 162 -1.54 -7.02 -10.61
CA TYR A 162 -2.53 -6.00 -10.22
C TYR A 162 -1.96 -4.59 -10.41
N VAL A 163 -1.62 -4.24 -11.65
CA VAL A 163 -1.09 -2.95 -12.09
C VAL A 163 -1.90 -2.42 -13.29
N MET A 164 -1.68 -1.18 -13.67
CA MET A 164 -2.36 -0.52 -14.79
C MET A 164 -3.90 -0.57 -14.59
N ASP A 165 -4.66 -1.05 -15.56
CA ASP A 165 -6.13 -1.14 -15.49
C ASP A 165 -6.64 -2.10 -14.40
N GLU A 166 -5.78 -3.02 -13.94
CA GLU A 166 -6.08 -3.95 -12.86
C GLU A 166 -5.71 -3.39 -11.46
N PHE A 167 -5.15 -2.19 -11.41
CA PHE A 167 -4.80 -1.55 -10.13
C PHE A 167 -6.08 -1.20 -9.34
N ARG A 168 -6.04 -1.50 -8.05
CA ARG A 168 -7.08 -1.13 -7.09
C ARG A 168 -6.41 -0.59 -5.84
N PHE A 169 -6.55 0.72 -5.61
CA PHE A 169 -6.01 1.32 -4.40
C PHE A 169 -6.69 0.75 -3.16
N HIS A 170 -5.88 0.28 -2.23
CA HIS A 170 -6.35 -0.20 -0.94
C HIS A 170 -5.23 -0.10 0.11
N MET A 171 -5.58 0.37 1.30
CA MET A 171 -4.71 0.39 2.46
C MET A 171 -5.23 -0.67 3.44
N THR A 172 -4.55 -1.81 3.49
CA THR A 172 -5.06 -3.02 4.13
C THR A 172 -5.13 -2.89 5.65
N LEU A 173 -6.29 -3.22 6.23
CA LEU A 173 -6.55 -3.19 7.67
C LEU A 173 -6.61 -4.59 8.28
N THR A 174 -6.99 -5.62 7.49
CA THR A 174 -7.06 -7.00 7.96
C THR A 174 -6.53 -7.98 6.93
N GLY A 175 -6.15 -9.19 7.36
CA GLY A 175 -6.08 -10.36 6.49
C GLY A 175 -7.46 -10.87 6.10
N GLN A 176 -7.53 -12.15 5.69
CA GLN A 176 -8.79 -12.79 5.31
C GLN A 176 -9.68 -13.04 6.53
N VAL A 177 -10.77 -12.31 6.65
CA VAL A 177 -11.71 -12.40 7.78
C VAL A 177 -12.76 -13.47 7.48
N PRO A 178 -12.93 -14.50 8.35
CA PRO A 178 -14.03 -15.44 8.28
C PRO A 178 -15.39 -14.76 8.33
N SER A 179 -16.38 -15.31 7.64
CA SER A 179 -17.72 -14.71 7.51
C SER A 179 -18.42 -14.46 8.86
N GLU A 180 -18.17 -15.31 9.84
CA GLU A 180 -18.72 -15.18 11.21
C GLU A 180 -18.17 -13.96 11.96
N TYR A 181 -16.95 -13.50 11.66
CA TYR A 181 -16.35 -12.32 12.27
C TYR A 181 -16.56 -11.02 11.45
N ALA A 182 -16.97 -11.14 10.18
CA ALA A 182 -17.05 -9.99 9.28
C ALA A 182 -17.96 -8.87 9.79
N PRO A 183 -19.16 -9.11 10.36
CA PRO A 183 -19.99 -8.04 10.90
C PRO A 183 -19.33 -7.27 12.06
N ALA A 184 -18.79 -7.98 13.05
CA ALA A 184 -18.11 -7.36 14.20
C ALA A 184 -16.84 -6.61 13.78
N MET A 185 -16.08 -7.17 12.83
CA MET A 185 -14.90 -6.52 12.26
C MET A 185 -15.27 -5.24 11.51
N ARG A 186 -16.33 -5.26 10.70
CA ARG A 186 -16.87 -4.08 10.01
C ARG A 186 -17.21 -2.97 10.99
N GLU A 187 -18.00 -3.28 12.01
CA GLU A 187 -18.42 -2.31 13.03
C GLU A 187 -17.22 -1.69 13.74
N GLU A 188 -16.24 -2.51 14.14
CA GLU A 188 -15.04 -2.02 14.81
C GLU A 188 -14.20 -1.10 13.89
N LEU A 189 -14.00 -1.47 12.62
CA LEU A 189 -13.23 -0.66 11.70
C LEU A 189 -13.95 0.65 11.33
N ASP A 190 -15.27 0.62 11.13
CA ASP A 190 -16.07 1.82 10.89
C ASP A 190 -15.99 2.79 12.08
N ARG A 191 -16.03 2.27 13.33
CA ARG A 191 -15.87 3.07 14.54
C ARG A 191 -14.46 3.64 14.67
N ARG A 192 -13.42 2.80 14.46
CA ARG A 192 -12.01 3.16 14.69
C ARG A 192 -11.49 4.15 13.66
N PHE A 193 -11.93 4.03 12.42
CA PHE A 193 -11.49 4.87 11.31
C PHE A 193 -12.54 5.90 10.90
N SER A 194 -13.52 6.17 11.75
CA SER A 194 -14.63 7.12 11.48
C SER A 194 -14.18 8.54 11.13
N GLU A 195 -13.05 9.00 11.70
CA GLU A 195 -12.48 10.33 11.41
C GLU A 195 -11.81 10.40 10.03
N PHE A 196 -11.48 9.25 9.43
CA PHE A 196 -10.75 9.16 8.16
C PHE A 196 -11.61 8.60 7.03
N ALA A 197 -12.70 7.89 7.37
CA ALA A 197 -13.65 7.37 6.40
C ALA A 197 -14.70 8.42 6.04
N ASN A 198 -15.19 8.37 4.79
CA ASN A 198 -16.09 9.36 4.21
C ASN A 198 -15.48 10.78 4.19
N ALA A 199 -14.17 10.85 4.01
CA ALA A 199 -13.38 12.08 4.01
C ALA A 199 -12.31 12.02 2.91
N PRO A 200 -11.78 13.16 2.48
CA PRO A 200 -10.64 13.19 1.55
C PRO A 200 -9.39 12.56 2.16
N LEU A 201 -8.58 11.92 1.30
CA LEU A 201 -7.23 11.47 1.63
C LEU A 201 -6.24 12.10 0.65
N THR A 202 -5.34 12.91 1.17
CA THR A 202 -4.28 13.51 0.35
C THR A 202 -3.18 12.49 0.06
N ILE A 203 -2.85 12.29 -1.19
CA ILE A 203 -1.65 11.60 -1.64
C ILE A 203 -0.53 12.63 -1.67
N ASP A 204 0.20 12.74 -0.57
CA ASP A 204 1.21 13.78 -0.31
C ASP A 204 2.63 13.24 -0.21
N GLY A 205 2.81 11.94 -0.38
CA GLY A 205 4.11 11.30 -0.24
C GLY A 205 4.25 10.01 -1.03
N LEU A 206 5.51 9.63 -1.25
CA LEU A 206 5.90 8.33 -1.79
C LEU A 206 6.90 7.70 -0.83
N ALA A 207 6.65 6.46 -0.45
CA ALA A 207 7.49 5.73 0.49
C ALA A 207 8.24 4.59 -0.22
N LEU A 208 9.55 4.58 -0.08
CA LEU A 208 10.40 3.45 -0.43
C LEU A 208 10.50 2.54 0.80
N PHE A 209 9.93 1.36 0.68
CA PHE A 209 10.00 0.31 1.69
C PHE A 209 11.11 -0.68 1.36
N ILE A 210 11.68 -1.27 2.41
CA ILE A 210 12.70 -2.32 2.32
C ILE A 210 12.25 -3.57 3.06
N GLU A 211 12.52 -4.72 2.48
CA GLU A 211 12.44 -6.04 3.09
C GLU A 211 13.85 -6.62 3.08
N THR A 212 14.48 -6.66 4.23
CA THR A 212 15.90 -7.07 4.36
C THR A 212 16.14 -8.50 3.96
N GLU A 213 15.21 -9.39 4.32
CA GLU A 213 15.17 -10.79 3.93
C GLU A 213 13.75 -11.15 3.51
N ARG A 214 13.63 -12.11 2.58
CA ARG A 214 12.31 -12.52 2.10
C ARG A 214 11.45 -13.10 3.23
N GLY A 215 10.31 -12.47 3.48
CA GLY A 215 9.40 -12.81 4.59
C GLY A 215 9.60 -11.96 5.86
N ALA A 216 10.67 -11.18 5.94
CA ALA A 216 10.86 -10.22 7.03
C ALA A 216 9.79 -9.11 7.00
N PRO A 217 9.56 -8.43 8.12
CA PRO A 217 8.74 -7.23 8.12
C PRO A 217 9.30 -6.15 7.18
N LEU A 218 8.42 -5.50 6.41
CA LEU A 218 8.81 -4.35 5.61
C LEU A 218 8.90 -3.10 6.50
N THR A 219 9.88 -2.26 6.26
CA THR A 219 10.08 -0.98 6.95
C THR A 219 10.21 0.15 5.96
N VAL A 220 9.81 1.35 6.35
CA VAL A 220 10.05 2.57 5.56
C VAL A 220 11.54 2.87 5.57
N HIS A 221 12.15 2.81 4.39
CA HIS A 221 13.56 3.19 4.19
C HIS A 221 13.68 4.69 3.94
N ARG A 222 12.76 5.24 3.12
CA ARG A 222 12.62 6.68 2.86
C ARG A 222 11.14 7.01 2.67
N TRP A 223 10.71 8.11 3.26
CA TRP A 223 9.44 8.75 2.96
C TRP A 223 9.74 10.13 2.36
N LEU A 224 9.18 10.41 1.21
CA LEU A 224 9.48 11.59 0.42
C LEU A 224 8.19 12.36 0.15
N PRO A 225 8.09 13.63 0.53
CA PRO A 225 6.94 14.44 0.21
C PRO A 225 6.85 14.65 -1.31
N LEU A 226 5.64 14.59 -1.85
CA LEU A 226 5.36 15.04 -3.20
C LEU A 226 5.41 16.57 -3.28
N ALA A 227 5.59 17.10 -4.49
CA ALA A 227 5.57 18.53 -4.69
C ALA A 227 4.23 19.14 -4.22
N PRO A 228 4.23 20.37 -3.67
CA PRO A 228 2.99 21.04 -3.30
C PRO A 228 2.02 21.13 -4.47
N VAL A 229 0.72 21.11 -4.18
CA VAL A 229 -0.32 21.32 -5.19
C VAL A 229 -0.08 22.69 -5.83
N SER A 230 0.14 22.73 -7.15
CA SER A 230 0.29 24.01 -7.85
C SER A 230 -1.03 24.79 -7.80
N GLU A 231 -1.00 26.05 -7.37
CA GLU A 231 -2.19 26.92 -7.20
C GLU A 231 -3.04 27.04 -8.48
N ASN A 232 -2.46 26.78 -9.66
CA ASN A 232 -3.16 26.88 -10.95
C ASN A 232 -4.24 25.80 -11.20
N ARG A 233 -4.33 24.74 -10.37
CA ARG A 233 -5.41 23.72 -10.49
C ARG A 233 -6.68 24.08 -9.71
N LYS A 234 -6.64 25.03 -8.79
CA LYS A 234 -7.81 25.44 -7.98
C LYS A 234 -8.87 26.27 -8.73
N ILE A 235 -8.62 26.66 -9.99
CA ILE A 235 -9.53 27.53 -10.77
C ILE A 235 -10.37 26.75 -11.80
N ALA A 236 -10.22 25.44 -11.90
CA ALA A 236 -10.89 24.60 -12.92
C ALA A 236 -11.82 23.51 -12.32
N SER A 237 -12.40 23.74 -11.15
CA SER A 237 -13.43 22.84 -10.56
C SER A 237 -14.74 23.58 -10.33
#